data_551cf6fde4b9d50020db605dcc1b45d2
#
_entry.id   551cf6fde4b9d50020db605dcc1b45d2
#
_cell.length_a   1.000
_cell.length_b   1.000
_cell.length_c   1.000
_cell.angle_alpha   90.00
_cell.angle_beta   90.00
_cell.angle_gamma   90.00
#
_symmetry.space_group_name_H-M   'P 1'
#
loop_
_entity.id
_entity.type
_entity.pdbx_description
1 polymer ?
#
loop_
_entity_poly.entity_id
_entity_poly.type
_entity_poly.pdbx_seq_one_letter_code
_entity_poly.pdbx_strand_id
1 'polypeptide(L)'
;MYSLLKDFIQSRKSIDEASLELICSKFEPIKTKRNELLLNYSEVCRHYYFVNKGCIRLYTINKEGIETTRFFAFEGGFGTALPSLIEQAPAFEYMQTIEKSELLRISRADFYHLVDTIPQFSFIYRQILELGFITAQKRIYGFQGFDALEKVKWVIQHQPDFLLRVSNKMAASYLGLSPSTLSRIKARL
;
A
#
# COMPACT_ATOMS: atom_id res chain seq x y z
N MET A 1 -14.48 -1.63 -14.25
CA MET A 1 -14.24 -1.21 -12.86
C MET A 1 -13.39 -2.24 -12.10
N TYR A 2 -13.72 -3.54 -12.19
CA TYR A 2 -13.01 -4.62 -11.50
C TYR A 2 -11.93 -5.32 -12.36
N SER A 3 -11.63 -4.85 -13.57
CA SER A 3 -10.69 -5.52 -14.49
C SER A 3 -9.33 -5.75 -13.84
N LEU A 4 -8.72 -4.70 -13.27
CA LEU A 4 -7.42 -4.81 -12.64
C LEU A 4 -7.41 -5.77 -11.43
N LEU A 5 -8.49 -5.82 -10.64
CA LEU A 5 -8.63 -6.78 -9.54
C LEU A 5 -8.78 -8.22 -10.07
N LYS A 6 -9.58 -8.42 -11.13
CA LYS A 6 -9.73 -9.74 -11.78
C LYS A 6 -8.39 -10.22 -12.34
N ASP A 7 -7.67 -9.35 -13.06
CA ASP A 7 -6.33 -9.65 -13.60
C ASP A 7 -5.33 -9.98 -12.48
N PHE A 8 -5.36 -9.21 -11.39
CA PHE A 8 -4.53 -9.46 -10.20
C PHE A 8 -4.78 -10.84 -9.59
N ILE A 9 -6.05 -11.25 -9.46
CA ILE A 9 -6.44 -12.55 -8.92
C ILE A 9 -6.03 -13.68 -9.87
N GLN A 10 -6.43 -13.60 -11.13
CA GLN A 10 -6.21 -14.64 -12.15
C GLN A 10 -4.73 -14.86 -12.47
N SER A 11 -3.91 -13.80 -12.42
CA SER A 11 -2.45 -13.91 -12.62
C SER A 11 -1.74 -14.70 -11.51
N ARG A 12 -2.36 -14.85 -10.34
CA ARG A 12 -1.79 -15.56 -9.18
C ARG A 12 -2.31 -16.97 -9.01
N LYS A 13 -3.58 -17.18 -9.30
CA LYS A 13 -4.23 -18.49 -9.16
C LYS A 13 -5.41 -18.60 -10.11
N SER A 14 -5.47 -19.70 -10.84
CA SER A 14 -6.67 -20.03 -11.60
C SER A 14 -7.86 -20.18 -10.65
N ILE A 15 -8.95 -19.52 -10.97
CA ILE A 15 -10.20 -19.48 -10.21
C ILE A 15 -11.37 -19.53 -11.18
N ASP A 16 -12.45 -20.21 -10.79
CA ASP A 16 -13.67 -20.24 -11.57
C ASP A 16 -14.40 -18.89 -11.59
N GLU A 17 -15.19 -18.65 -12.63
CA GLU A 17 -15.85 -17.35 -12.83
C GLU A 17 -16.82 -17.01 -11.70
N ALA A 18 -17.56 -18.00 -11.16
CA ALA A 18 -18.52 -17.78 -10.08
C ALA A 18 -17.81 -17.29 -8.80
N SER A 19 -16.70 -17.93 -8.43
CA SER A 19 -15.87 -17.50 -7.30
C SER A 19 -15.24 -16.12 -7.55
N LEU A 20 -14.79 -15.84 -8.76
CA LEU A 20 -14.23 -14.54 -9.12
C LEU A 20 -15.28 -13.42 -9.04
N GLU A 21 -16.48 -13.66 -9.51
CA GLU A 21 -17.60 -12.72 -9.40
C GLU A 21 -18.02 -12.50 -7.94
N LEU A 22 -18.07 -13.57 -7.14
CA LEU A 22 -18.35 -13.47 -5.71
C LEU A 22 -17.30 -12.59 -5.01
N ILE A 23 -16.01 -12.79 -5.28
CA ILE A 23 -14.94 -11.94 -4.73
C ILE A 23 -15.17 -10.47 -5.14
N CYS A 24 -15.35 -10.21 -6.44
CA CYS A 24 -15.55 -8.85 -6.94
C CYS A 24 -16.78 -8.18 -6.31
N SER A 25 -17.87 -8.92 -6.08
CA SER A 25 -19.11 -8.39 -5.49
C SER A 25 -18.94 -7.88 -4.06
N LYS A 26 -17.91 -8.33 -3.34
CA LYS A 26 -17.59 -7.88 -1.98
C LYS A 26 -16.78 -6.60 -1.93
N PHE A 27 -16.25 -6.16 -3.06
CA PHE A 27 -15.50 -4.92 -3.17
C PHE A 27 -16.39 -3.77 -3.60
N GLU A 28 -16.42 -2.72 -2.80
CA GLU A 28 -17.13 -1.47 -3.07
C GLU A 28 -16.19 -0.48 -3.76
N PRO A 29 -16.53 0.05 -4.94
CA PRO A 29 -15.75 1.10 -5.59
C PRO A 29 -15.96 2.44 -4.90
N ILE A 30 -14.85 3.11 -4.58
CA ILE A 30 -14.85 4.46 -4.04
C ILE A 30 -13.90 5.37 -4.84
N LYS A 31 -14.25 6.66 -4.89
CA LYS A 31 -13.41 7.70 -5.46
C LYS A 31 -12.98 8.65 -4.37
N THR A 32 -11.70 8.99 -4.36
CA THR A 32 -11.11 9.87 -3.35
C THR A 32 -10.47 11.09 -3.99
N LYS A 33 -10.41 12.17 -3.21
CA LYS A 33 -9.66 13.37 -3.56
C LYS A 33 -8.17 13.17 -3.24
N ARG A 34 -7.36 14.10 -3.74
CA ARG A 34 -5.96 14.19 -3.31
C ARG A 34 -5.87 14.51 -1.82
N ASN A 35 -4.98 13.84 -1.10
CA ASN A 35 -4.72 13.97 0.34
C ASN A 35 -5.94 13.63 1.22
N GLU A 36 -6.89 12.84 0.72
CA GLU A 36 -8.02 12.37 1.52
C GLU A 36 -7.57 11.27 2.48
N LEU A 37 -7.95 11.42 3.74
CA LEU A 37 -7.69 10.43 4.78
C LEU A 37 -8.67 9.25 4.66
N LEU A 38 -8.12 8.05 4.62
CA LEU A 38 -8.86 6.78 4.66
C LEU A 38 -8.88 6.19 6.08
N LEU A 39 -7.91 6.59 6.92
CA LEU A 39 -7.79 6.20 8.32
C LEU A 39 -7.02 7.28 9.07
N ASN A 40 -7.56 7.72 10.21
CA ASN A 40 -6.86 8.59 11.14
C ASN A 40 -6.09 7.79 12.20
N TYR A 41 -5.09 8.46 12.80
CA TYR A 41 -4.44 7.96 14.01
C TYR A 41 -5.48 7.69 15.11
N SER A 42 -5.28 6.63 15.86
CA SER A 42 -6.18 6.15 16.94
C SER A 42 -7.56 5.65 16.47
N GLU A 43 -7.88 5.65 15.19
CA GLU A 43 -9.05 4.93 14.67
C GLU A 43 -8.74 3.45 14.47
N VAL A 44 -9.74 2.59 14.57
CA VAL A 44 -9.60 1.16 14.27
C VAL A 44 -9.76 0.93 12.77
N CYS A 45 -8.76 0.35 12.14
CA CYS A 45 -8.82 -0.01 10.73
C CYS A 45 -9.84 -1.14 10.49
N ARG A 46 -10.76 -0.93 9.54
CA ARG A 46 -11.85 -1.86 9.25
C ARG A 46 -11.87 -2.36 7.80
N HIS A 47 -10.96 -1.86 6.96
CA HIS A 47 -11.02 -2.13 5.52
C HIS A 47 -9.64 -2.46 4.94
N TYR A 48 -9.66 -3.32 3.92
CA TYR A 48 -8.63 -3.37 2.88
C TYR A 48 -9.04 -2.47 1.72
N TYR A 49 -8.04 -1.90 1.04
CA TYR A 49 -8.22 -1.12 -0.16
C TYR A 49 -7.33 -1.67 -1.27
N PHE A 50 -7.92 -2.02 -2.40
CA PHE A 50 -7.19 -2.32 -3.63
C PHE A 50 -7.12 -1.05 -4.47
N VAL A 51 -5.94 -0.71 -4.96
CA VAL A 51 -5.72 0.49 -5.77
C VAL A 51 -6.00 0.17 -7.22
N ASN A 52 -7.12 0.67 -7.73
CA ASN A 52 -7.48 0.55 -9.13
C ASN A 52 -6.81 1.64 -9.97
N LYS A 53 -6.72 2.86 -9.42
CA LYS A 53 -6.00 4.01 -9.97
C LYS A 53 -5.57 4.92 -8.84
N GLY A 54 -4.34 5.45 -8.90
CA GLY A 54 -3.83 6.38 -7.91
C GLY A 54 -2.86 5.74 -6.92
N CYS A 55 -2.76 6.29 -5.73
CA CYS A 55 -1.79 5.83 -4.73
C CYS A 55 -2.27 6.07 -3.30
N ILE A 56 -2.10 5.06 -2.46
CA ILE A 56 -2.30 5.13 -1.01
C ILE A 56 -0.94 5.24 -0.32
N ARG A 57 -0.85 6.09 0.69
CA ARG A 57 0.29 6.27 1.57
C ARG A 57 -0.07 5.90 3.00
N LEU A 58 0.81 5.18 3.71
CA LEU A 58 0.74 4.96 5.16
C LEU A 58 1.92 5.65 5.83
N TYR A 59 1.65 6.44 6.88
CA TYR A 59 2.66 7.24 7.55
C TYR A 59 2.32 7.50 9.01
N THR A 60 3.34 7.79 9.79
CA THR A 60 3.23 8.23 11.18
C THR A 60 3.65 9.70 11.30
N ILE A 61 3.22 10.35 12.38
CA ILE A 61 3.66 11.69 12.76
C ILE A 61 4.26 11.59 14.16
N ASN A 62 5.49 12.06 14.34
CA ASN A 62 6.13 12.07 15.65
C ASN A 62 5.71 13.30 16.47
N LYS A 63 6.21 13.42 17.71
CA LYS A 63 5.86 14.53 18.62
C LYS A 63 6.28 15.91 18.11
N GLU A 64 7.26 15.98 17.22
CA GLU A 64 7.73 17.20 16.56
C GLU A 64 6.94 17.54 15.29
N GLY A 65 5.89 16.76 14.95
CA GLY A 65 5.10 16.97 13.75
C GLY A 65 5.75 16.46 12.46
N ILE A 66 6.83 15.66 12.55
CA ILE A 66 7.54 15.14 11.40
C ILE A 66 6.85 13.86 10.92
N GLU A 67 6.50 13.86 9.64
CA GLU A 67 5.91 12.69 8.98
C GLU A 67 6.98 11.69 8.55
N THR A 68 6.76 10.42 8.87
CA THR A 68 7.57 9.29 8.40
C THR A 68 6.70 8.32 7.62
N THR A 69 6.98 8.17 6.32
CA THR A 69 6.23 7.27 5.46
C THR A 69 6.76 5.86 5.57
N ARG A 70 5.86 4.92 5.85
CA ARG A 70 6.18 3.50 5.92
C ARG A 70 5.95 2.77 4.61
N PHE A 71 4.89 3.12 3.89
CA PHE A 71 4.44 2.34 2.75
C PHE A 71 3.69 3.19 1.72
N PHE A 72 3.81 2.80 0.46
CA PHE A 72 2.96 3.24 -0.64
C PHE A 72 2.37 2.02 -1.34
N ALA A 73 1.07 2.08 -1.65
CA ALA A 73 0.40 1.15 -2.55
C ALA A 73 0.00 1.90 -3.82
N PHE A 74 0.49 1.43 -4.95
CA PHE A 74 0.14 1.90 -6.29
C PHE A 74 -0.87 0.94 -6.93
N GLU A 75 -1.22 1.18 -8.19
CA GLU A 75 -2.16 0.36 -8.96
C GLU A 75 -1.81 -1.14 -8.87
N GLY A 76 -2.80 -1.97 -8.68
CA GLY A 76 -2.65 -3.41 -8.47
C GLY A 76 -2.15 -3.81 -7.08
N GLY A 77 -1.92 -2.84 -6.18
CA GLY A 77 -1.51 -3.08 -4.80
C GLY A 77 -2.66 -2.99 -3.80
N PHE A 78 -2.45 -3.61 -2.64
CA PHE A 78 -3.34 -3.47 -1.49
C PHE A 78 -2.75 -2.52 -0.44
N GLY A 79 -3.62 -1.69 0.16
CA GLY A 79 -3.31 -0.82 1.29
C GLY A 79 -4.23 -1.09 2.48
N THR A 80 -3.64 -1.25 3.66
CA THR A 80 -4.35 -1.31 4.95
C THR A 80 -3.37 -1.05 6.09
N ALA A 81 -3.87 -0.59 7.23
CA ALA A 81 -3.12 -0.57 8.49
C ALA A 81 -3.22 -1.96 9.14
N LEU A 82 -2.41 -2.90 8.64
CA LEU A 82 -2.54 -4.32 8.92
C LEU A 82 -2.55 -4.67 10.42
N PRO A 83 -1.67 -4.11 11.29
CA PRO A 83 -1.73 -4.38 12.72
C PRO A 83 -3.09 -4.02 13.31
N SER A 84 -3.57 -2.80 13.06
CA SER A 84 -4.88 -2.36 13.56
C SER A 84 -6.03 -3.19 12.99
N LEU A 85 -5.96 -3.57 11.72
CA LEU A 85 -6.98 -4.39 11.08
C LEU A 85 -7.06 -5.81 11.67
N ILE A 86 -5.93 -6.42 11.99
CA ILE A 86 -5.89 -7.78 12.58
C ILE A 86 -6.30 -7.72 14.05
N GLU A 87 -5.65 -6.88 14.84
CA GLU A 87 -5.82 -6.79 16.29
C GLU A 87 -7.12 -6.09 16.70
N GLN A 88 -7.78 -5.38 15.77
CA GLN A 88 -8.94 -4.52 16.04
C GLN A 88 -8.68 -3.49 17.14
N ALA A 89 -7.44 -3.02 17.20
CA ALA A 89 -6.93 -1.99 18.09
C ALA A 89 -6.71 -0.66 17.34
N PRO A 90 -6.62 0.48 18.06
CA PRO A 90 -6.35 1.78 17.46
C PRO A 90 -5.08 1.77 16.60
N ALA A 91 -5.13 2.37 15.42
CA ALA A 91 -4.00 2.47 14.51
C ALA A 91 -2.97 3.49 15.03
N PHE A 92 -1.68 3.16 14.87
CA PHE A 92 -0.56 4.05 15.15
C PHE A 92 -0.12 4.86 13.94
N GLU A 93 -0.86 4.78 12.84
CA GLU A 93 -0.51 5.40 11.56
C GLU A 93 -1.75 5.98 10.90
N TYR A 94 -1.50 6.93 10.00
CA TYR A 94 -2.49 7.48 9.09
C TYR A 94 -2.45 6.75 7.76
N MET A 95 -3.58 6.67 7.09
CA MET A 95 -3.68 6.20 5.71
C MET A 95 -4.39 7.26 4.87
N GLN A 96 -3.76 7.68 3.77
CA GLN A 96 -4.32 8.70 2.87
C GLN A 96 -4.02 8.40 1.40
N THR A 97 -4.82 8.94 0.51
CA THR A 97 -4.50 9.00 -0.92
C THR A 97 -3.63 10.23 -1.20
N ILE A 98 -2.56 10.09 -2.00
CA ILE A 98 -1.67 11.22 -2.34
C ILE A 98 -2.08 11.95 -3.61
N GLU A 99 -3.01 11.40 -4.37
CA GLU A 99 -3.59 11.93 -5.60
C GLU A 99 -5.06 11.52 -5.71
N LYS A 100 -5.81 12.04 -6.70
CA LYS A 100 -7.17 11.55 -6.98
C LYS A 100 -7.09 10.07 -7.32
N SER A 101 -7.81 9.24 -6.57
CA SER A 101 -7.71 7.79 -6.68
C SER A 101 -9.07 7.12 -6.87
N GLU A 102 -9.05 5.98 -7.55
CA GLU A 102 -10.17 5.05 -7.65
C GLU A 102 -9.75 3.76 -6.93
N LEU A 103 -10.43 3.46 -5.85
CA LEU A 103 -10.12 2.33 -4.98
C LEU A 103 -11.29 1.36 -4.95
N LEU A 104 -10.97 0.09 -4.68
CA LEU A 104 -11.95 -0.92 -4.34
C LEU A 104 -11.78 -1.24 -2.86
N ARG A 105 -12.79 -0.94 -2.06
CA ARG A 105 -12.80 -1.13 -0.61
C ARG A 105 -13.53 -2.42 -0.26
N ILE A 106 -12.98 -3.20 0.65
CA ILE A 106 -13.64 -4.39 1.22
C ILE A 106 -13.57 -4.32 2.73
N SER A 107 -14.67 -4.68 3.42
CA SER A 107 -14.68 -4.78 4.87
C SER A 107 -13.77 -5.90 5.36
N ARG A 108 -13.23 -5.76 6.58
CA ARG A 108 -12.49 -6.85 7.24
C ARG A 108 -13.31 -8.14 7.29
N ALA A 109 -14.59 -8.05 7.65
CA ALA A 109 -15.46 -9.21 7.78
C ALA A 109 -15.62 -9.96 6.45
N ASP A 110 -15.95 -9.23 5.37
CA ASP A 110 -16.09 -9.83 4.03
C ASP A 110 -14.77 -10.38 3.51
N PHE A 111 -13.65 -9.67 3.75
CA PHE A 111 -12.33 -10.13 3.32
C PHE A 111 -11.96 -11.46 3.95
N TYR A 112 -12.09 -11.59 5.27
CA TYR A 112 -11.79 -12.85 5.95
C TYR A 112 -12.80 -13.94 5.64
N HIS A 113 -14.07 -13.60 5.44
CA HIS A 113 -15.05 -14.56 4.95
C HIS A 113 -14.63 -15.15 3.59
N LEU A 114 -14.13 -14.33 2.65
CA LEU A 114 -13.59 -14.83 1.38
C LEU A 114 -12.34 -15.70 1.58
N VAL A 115 -11.46 -15.32 2.51
CA VAL A 115 -10.26 -16.12 2.85
C VAL A 115 -10.65 -17.48 3.40
N ASP A 116 -11.67 -17.54 4.23
CA ASP A 116 -12.10 -18.78 4.90
C ASP A 116 -12.91 -19.70 3.97
N THR A 117 -13.62 -19.14 2.99
CA THR A 117 -14.56 -19.90 2.14
C THR A 117 -14.04 -20.20 0.74
N ILE A 118 -13.07 -19.45 0.22
CA ILE A 118 -12.51 -19.62 -1.13
C ILE A 118 -11.03 -20.00 -1.03
N PRO A 119 -10.65 -21.27 -1.19
CA PRO A 119 -9.27 -21.73 -1.05
C PRO A 119 -8.28 -21.00 -1.96
N GLN A 120 -8.69 -20.61 -3.16
CA GLN A 120 -7.88 -19.87 -4.11
C GLN A 120 -7.60 -18.44 -3.58
N PHE A 121 -8.58 -17.80 -2.96
CA PHE A 121 -8.41 -16.47 -2.36
C PHE A 121 -7.52 -16.52 -1.11
N SER A 122 -7.66 -17.57 -0.29
CA SER A 122 -6.76 -17.86 0.83
C SER A 122 -5.30 -18.00 0.38
N PHE A 123 -5.07 -18.74 -0.72
CA PHE A 123 -3.74 -18.86 -1.33
C PHE A 123 -3.18 -17.50 -1.77
N ILE A 124 -4.00 -16.69 -2.45
CA ILE A 124 -3.61 -15.34 -2.90
C ILE A 124 -3.29 -14.43 -1.71
N TYR A 125 -4.11 -14.46 -0.65
CA TYR A 125 -3.86 -13.69 0.56
C TYR A 125 -2.52 -14.06 1.21
N ARG A 126 -2.21 -15.35 1.33
CA ARG A 126 -0.91 -15.82 1.82
C ARG A 126 0.23 -15.26 0.98
N GLN A 127 0.14 -15.32 -0.36
CA GLN A 127 1.15 -14.74 -1.24
C GLN A 127 1.32 -13.23 -1.03
N ILE A 128 0.23 -12.49 -0.84
CA ILE A 128 0.30 -11.04 -0.55
C ILE A 128 1.08 -10.80 0.74
N LEU A 129 0.82 -11.58 1.79
CA LEU A 129 1.53 -11.46 3.07
C LEU A 129 3.01 -11.85 2.94
N GLU A 130 3.33 -12.96 2.27
CA GLU A 130 4.70 -13.41 2.04
C GLU A 130 5.51 -12.37 1.26
N LEU A 131 4.98 -11.85 0.15
CA LEU A 131 5.63 -10.80 -0.64
C LEU A 131 5.75 -9.49 0.14
N GLY A 132 4.74 -9.12 0.90
CA GLY A 132 4.77 -7.96 1.79
C GLY A 132 5.87 -8.08 2.85
N PHE A 133 5.99 -9.25 3.47
CA PHE A 133 7.03 -9.55 4.46
C PHE A 133 8.45 -9.51 3.83
N ILE A 134 8.64 -10.17 2.68
CA ILE A 134 9.92 -10.14 1.95
C ILE A 134 10.31 -8.70 1.59
N THR A 135 9.34 -7.90 1.11
CA THR A 135 9.60 -6.50 0.77
C THR A 135 9.98 -5.67 2.00
N ALA A 136 9.29 -5.90 3.13
CA ALA A 136 9.63 -5.24 4.40
C ALA A 136 11.05 -5.62 4.87
N GLN A 137 11.42 -6.91 4.80
CA GLN A 137 12.77 -7.39 5.14
C GLN A 137 13.84 -6.73 4.26
N LYS A 138 13.64 -6.73 2.93
CA LYS A 138 14.56 -6.09 2.00
C LYS A 138 14.74 -4.60 2.29
N ARG A 139 13.66 -3.91 2.69
CA ARG A 139 13.75 -2.51 3.12
C ARG A 139 14.54 -2.32 4.40
N ILE A 140 14.34 -3.18 5.40
CA ILE A 140 15.09 -3.13 6.65
C ILE A 140 16.58 -3.29 6.34
N TYR A 141 16.99 -4.31 5.60
CA TYR A 141 18.39 -4.55 5.22
C TYR A 141 18.97 -3.40 4.40
N GLY A 142 18.24 -2.93 3.38
CA GLY A 142 18.66 -1.82 2.55
C GLY A 142 18.79 -0.52 3.33
N PHE A 143 17.83 -0.22 4.22
CA PHE A 143 17.88 1.04 4.99
C PHE A 143 18.95 1.05 6.08
N GLN A 144 19.37 -0.13 6.56
CA GLN A 144 20.49 -0.27 7.50
C GLN A 144 21.86 -0.21 6.80
N GLY A 145 21.98 -0.75 5.58
CA GLY A 145 23.25 -0.89 4.86
C GLY A 145 23.47 0.10 3.72
N PHE A 146 22.42 0.60 3.09
CA PHE A 146 22.53 1.47 1.91
C PHE A 146 22.84 2.91 2.28
N ASP A 147 23.73 3.53 1.50
CA ASP A 147 23.88 4.98 1.51
C ASP A 147 22.67 5.69 0.85
N ALA A 148 22.67 7.02 0.86
CA ALA A 148 21.56 7.80 0.35
C ALA A 148 21.32 7.61 -1.16
N LEU A 149 22.38 7.44 -1.96
CA LEU A 149 22.29 7.22 -3.40
C LEU A 149 21.75 5.83 -3.71
N GLU A 150 22.22 4.83 -3.00
CA GLU A 150 21.77 3.43 -3.13
C GLU A 150 20.28 3.29 -2.81
N LYS A 151 19.78 3.96 -1.75
CA LYS A 151 18.35 3.99 -1.41
C LYS A 151 17.51 4.56 -2.55
N VAL A 152 17.96 5.64 -3.17
CA VAL A 152 17.25 6.27 -4.30
C VAL A 152 17.29 5.36 -5.53
N LYS A 153 18.43 4.78 -5.87
CA LYS A 153 18.55 3.82 -6.98
C LYS A 153 17.65 2.59 -6.75
N TRP A 154 17.64 2.06 -5.54
CA TRP A 154 16.79 0.92 -5.18
C TRP A 154 15.30 1.22 -5.42
N VAL A 155 14.80 2.38 -5.01
CA VAL A 155 13.38 2.71 -5.20
C VAL A 155 13.03 2.91 -6.68
N ILE A 156 13.90 3.55 -7.47
CA ILE A 156 13.70 3.74 -8.91
C ILE A 156 13.69 2.39 -9.64
N GLN A 157 14.57 1.46 -9.24
CA GLN A 157 14.63 0.13 -9.85
C GLN A 157 13.35 -0.69 -9.59
N HIS A 158 12.75 -0.55 -8.39
CA HIS A 158 11.54 -1.30 -8.03
C HIS A 158 10.24 -0.60 -8.41
N GLN A 159 10.27 0.73 -8.54
CA GLN A 159 9.16 1.58 -8.93
C GLN A 159 9.64 2.77 -9.76
N PRO A 160 9.79 2.63 -11.07
CA PRO A 160 10.38 3.67 -11.93
C PRO A 160 9.69 5.03 -11.84
N ASP A 161 8.36 5.06 -11.74
CA ASP A 161 7.57 6.30 -11.70
C ASP A 161 7.44 6.90 -10.28
N PHE A 162 8.05 6.28 -9.26
CA PHE A 162 7.90 6.70 -7.87
C PHE A 162 8.24 8.18 -7.66
N LEU A 163 9.40 8.62 -8.13
CA LEU A 163 9.87 10.00 -7.96
C LEU A 163 9.14 11.03 -8.83
N LEU A 164 8.38 10.58 -9.82
CA LEU A 164 7.52 11.45 -10.66
C LEU A 164 6.16 11.69 -10.00
N ARG A 165 5.63 10.69 -9.31
CA ARG A 165 4.28 10.71 -8.71
C ARG A 165 4.27 11.15 -7.26
N VAL A 166 5.32 10.82 -6.50
CA VAL A 166 5.42 11.12 -5.07
C VAL A 166 6.16 12.43 -4.85
N SER A 167 5.60 13.33 -4.02
CA SER A 167 6.27 14.60 -3.70
C SER A 167 7.64 14.37 -3.06
N ASN A 168 8.57 15.30 -3.27
CA ASN A 168 9.94 15.19 -2.74
C ASN A 168 9.94 15.03 -1.20
N LYS A 169 9.04 15.71 -0.48
CA LYS A 169 8.89 15.57 0.98
C LYS A 169 8.49 14.15 1.37
N MET A 170 7.46 13.59 0.72
CA MET A 170 6.97 12.24 1.00
C MET A 170 7.98 11.16 0.60
N ALA A 171 8.65 11.32 -0.55
CA ALA A 171 9.69 10.40 -1.00
C ALA A 171 10.91 10.40 -0.06
N ALA A 172 11.35 11.58 0.39
CA ALA A 172 12.43 11.71 1.37
C ALA A 172 12.06 11.04 2.70
N SER A 173 10.84 11.25 3.20
CA SER A 173 10.36 10.61 4.44
C SER A 173 10.32 9.09 4.33
N TYR A 174 9.99 8.55 3.14
CA TYR A 174 9.97 7.11 2.86
C TYR A 174 11.37 6.50 2.83
N LEU A 175 12.35 7.25 2.31
CA LEU A 175 13.75 6.81 2.18
C LEU A 175 14.60 7.08 3.44
N GLY A 176 14.02 7.76 4.44
CA GLY A 176 14.77 8.20 5.63
C GLY A 176 15.83 9.25 5.30
N LEU A 177 15.55 10.14 4.34
CA LEU A 177 16.46 11.21 3.88
C LEU A 177 15.85 12.58 4.17
N SER A 178 16.69 13.62 4.19
CA SER A 178 16.18 14.98 4.12
C SER A 178 15.71 15.32 2.70
N PRO A 179 14.70 16.19 2.53
CA PRO A 179 14.26 16.63 1.20
C PRO A 179 15.38 17.26 0.37
N SER A 180 16.32 17.98 1.02
CA SER A 180 17.48 18.60 0.36
C SER A 180 18.49 17.55 -0.12
N THR A 181 18.71 16.48 0.65
CA THR A 181 19.57 15.36 0.24
C THR A 181 18.99 14.65 -0.96
N LEU A 182 17.67 14.32 -0.92
CA LEU A 182 17.00 13.71 -2.06
C LEU A 182 17.05 14.57 -3.31
N SER A 183 16.81 15.87 -3.19
CA SER A 183 16.90 16.81 -4.33
C SER A 183 18.29 16.84 -4.96
N ARG A 184 19.36 16.86 -4.15
CA ARG A 184 20.74 16.81 -4.66
C ARG A 184 21.05 15.50 -5.40
N ILE A 185 20.56 14.38 -4.90
CA ILE A 185 20.75 13.07 -5.55
C ILE A 185 19.99 13.04 -6.88
N LYS A 186 18.72 13.49 -6.90
CA LYS A 186 17.92 13.55 -8.13
C LYS A 186 18.57 14.40 -9.24
N ALA A 187 19.26 15.46 -8.88
CA ALA A 187 19.96 16.31 -9.86
C ALA A 187 21.21 15.65 -10.46
N ARG A 188 21.66 14.51 -9.92
CA ARG A 188 22.86 13.76 -10.39
C ARG A 188 22.49 12.44 -11.10
N LEU A 189 21.20 12.08 -11.12
CA LEU A 189 20.67 10.90 -11.81
C LEU A 189 20.14 11.24 -13.20
#